data_20065d119416aabfd2c25dd537a22220
#
_entry.id   20065d119416aabfd2c25dd537a22220
#
_cell.length_a   1.000
_cell.length_b   1.000
_cell.length_c   1.000
_cell.angle_alpha   90.00
_cell.angle_beta   90.00
_cell.angle_gamma   90.00
#
_symmetry.space_group_name_H-M   'P 1'
#
loop_
_entity.id
_entity.type
_entity.pdbx_description
1 polymer ?
#
loop_
_entity_poly.entity_id
_entity_poly.type
_entity_poly.pdbx_seq_one_letter_code
_entity_poly.pdbx_strand_id
1 'polypeptide(L)'
;MAYEVVIGVEVHAQLRTQSKLFCACGTTFGLTANSQTCPVCLGLPGTLPVINEKAVEMAVRAGLAMNGTIGVQNRFARKNYFYPDLPKGYQISQYEAPICEHGWIEIAAGGSRKRVRIRRAHLEEDAGKNLHEVGSGMSLVDLNRAGTPLLEIVTEPDLSSSEEVVAYLKALRDLLMYLDVCDGNMEEGSFRCEPNLSLRPVGQTTFGTKVELKNINSFKFVKDAVDYEIKRQTKVLNEGGKIYQETRLWNHERGETAVMRSKEEAHDYRYFPDPDLVPMEISSEWIEQLREGLPELATTKQQRFITEYGVPEYDAGILTSSKALAMYFDACVKLYPQPKTVSNWVMGELLRELNNSGIEAAASPVTPERLVELLTLVDQGVISLKVAREIFPDVYASGKAPARIVQEKGLTQVSDEGALATMIDEVLKKNPAQVGQFKEGKQQVLGFLVGQVMKASGGKANPGKVNELLKKALA
;
A
#
# COMPACT_ATOMS: atom_id res chain seq x y z
N MET A 1 -36.68 6.05 14.45
CA MET A 1 -36.45 6.97 13.32
C MET A 1 -35.33 6.45 12.47
N ALA A 2 -35.31 6.73 11.15
CA ALA A 2 -34.16 6.42 10.31
C ALA A 2 -33.15 7.57 10.40
N TYR A 3 -31.87 7.24 10.53
CA TYR A 3 -30.79 8.22 10.63
C TYR A 3 -29.83 8.06 9.45
N GLU A 4 -29.27 9.16 9.01
CA GLU A 4 -28.12 9.24 8.11
C GLU A 4 -26.85 9.31 8.93
N VAL A 5 -25.87 8.51 8.54
CA VAL A 5 -24.52 8.52 9.15
C VAL A 5 -23.68 9.56 8.44
N VAL A 6 -22.98 10.39 9.19
CA VAL A 6 -22.10 11.45 8.68
C VAL A 6 -20.73 11.30 9.36
N ILE A 7 -19.70 11.05 8.56
CA ILE A 7 -18.35 10.79 9.07
C ILE A 7 -17.33 11.64 8.31
N GLY A 8 -16.53 12.38 9.06
CA GLY A 8 -15.25 12.93 8.61
C GLY A 8 -14.11 12.19 9.27
N VAL A 9 -12.92 12.24 8.67
CA VAL A 9 -11.74 11.56 9.22
C VAL A 9 -10.56 12.51 9.27
N GLU A 10 -9.86 12.51 10.39
CA GLU A 10 -8.55 13.12 10.55
C GLU A 10 -7.49 12.02 10.48
N VAL A 11 -6.47 12.23 9.65
CA VAL A 11 -5.36 11.28 9.49
C VAL A 11 -4.05 12.00 9.75
N HIS A 12 -3.23 11.41 10.61
CA HIS A 12 -1.88 11.87 10.89
C HIS A 12 -0.88 10.89 10.28
N ALA A 13 -0.06 11.37 9.36
CA ALA A 13 0.96 10.60 8.68
C ALA A 13 2.36 11.16 8.99
N GLN A 14 3.22 10.38 9.65
CA GLN A 14 4.62 10.76 9.85
C GLN A 14 5.36 10.71 8.52
N LEU A 15 6.08 11.79 8.21
CA LEU A 15 6.84 11.90 6.98
C LEU A 15 8.17 11.16 7.10
N ARG A 16 8.54 10.41 6.09
CA ARG A 16 9.78 9.60 6.01
C ARG A 16 11.02 10.45 5.77
N THR A 17 11.19 11.52 6.54
CA THR A 17 12.41 12.32 6.53
C THR A 17 13.50 11.66 7.38
N GLN A 18 14.76 11.94 7.05
CA GLN A 18 15.89 11.46 7.86
C GLN A 18 16.08 12.26 9.15
N SER A 19 15.55 13.47 9.20
CA SER A 19 15.63 14.36 10.37
C SER A 19 14.27 14.94 10.73
N LYS A 20 14.14 15.42 11.96
CA LYS A 20 12.94 16.04 12.49
C LYS A 20 12.56 17.33 11.73
N LEU A 21 11.35 17.84 12.00
CA LEU A 21 10.80 18.99 11.26
C LEU A 21 11.61 20.27 11.45
N PHE A 22 12.15 20.51 12.64
CA PHE A 22 12.82 21.74 13.00
C PHE A 22 14.25 21.58 13.56
N CYS A 23 14.82 20.36 13.52
CA CYS A 23 16.19 20.10 13.96
C CYS A 23 16.81 18.89 13.23
N ALA A 24 18.10 18.68 13.42
CA ALA A 24 18.86 17.60 12.77
C ALA A 24 18.76 16.22 13.46
N CYS A 25 17.98 16.06 14.54
CA CYS A 25 17.80 14.76 15.17
C CYS A 25 17.15 13.75 14.22
N GLY A 26 17.57 12.49 14.31
CA GLY A 26 16.99 11.40 13.51
C GLY A 26 15.53 11.11 13.84
N THR A 27 14.86 10.39 12.94
CA THR A 27 13.45 9.98 13.05
C THR A 27 13.28 8.47 13.08
N THR A 28 14.37 7.71 13.28
CA THR A 28 14.35 6.24 13.28
C THR A 28 13.52 5.69 14.44
N PHE A 29 12.56 4.82 14.12
CA PHE A 29 11.73 4.16 15.12
C PHE A 29 12.52 3.09 15.89
N GLY A 30 12.13 2.84 17.17
CA GLY A 30 12.62 1.71 17.97
C GLY A 30 14.00 1.89 18.61
N LEU A 31 14.60 3.06 18.53
CA LEU A 31 15.85 3.34 19.23
C LEU A 31 15.62 3.56 20.74
N THR A 32 16.71 3.49 21.52
CA THR A 32 16.70 3.72 22.96
C THR A 32 15.97 5.05 23.26
N ALA A 33 15.08 5.03 24.25
CA ALA A 33 14.30 6.21 24.65
C ALA A 33 15.20 7.43 24.90
N ASN A 34 14.76 8.58 24.41
CA ASN A 34 15.45 9.87 24.51
C ASN A 34 16.85 9.94 23.88
N SER A 35 17.23 8.99 23.00
CA SER A 35 18.50 9.01 22.29
C SER A 35 18.54 9.92 21.06
N GLN A 36 17.36 10.31 20.53
CA GLN A 36 17.19 11.20 19.38
C GLN A 36 16.61 12.54 19.79
N THR A 37 17.26 13.22 20.74
CA THR A 37 16.82 14.50 21.27
C THR A 37 17.95 15.54 21.24
N CYS A 38 17.59 16.81 21.10
CA CYS A 38 18.53 17.92 21.16
C CYS A 38 17.84 19.14 21.83
N PRO A 39 18.59 20.19 22.18
CA PRO A 39 18.01 21.37 22.79
C PRO A 39 16.83 21.99 22.02
N VAL A 40 16.80 21.90 20.69
CA VAL A 40 15.70 22.43 19.86
C VAL A 40 14.41 21.63 20.06
N CYS A 41 14.42 20.32 19.84
CA CYS A 41 13.21 19.52 20.02
C CYS A 41 12.77 19.36 21.48
N LEU A 42 13.68 19.61 22.44
CA LEU A 42 13.36 19.71 23.87
C LEU A 42 12.84 21.11 24.27
N GLY A 43 12.90 22.09 23.38
CA GLY A 43 12.43 23.45 23.66
C GLY A 43 13.25 24.19 24.71
N LEU A 44 14.57 23.97 24.77
CA LEU A 44 15.40 24.65 25.74
C LEU A 44 15.54 26.14 25.40
N PRO A 45 15.69 27.03 26.42
CA PRO A 45 15.80 28.47 26.16
C PRO A 45 16.94 28.84 25.21
N GLY A 46 16.65 29.74 24.27
CA GLY A 46 17.63 30.27 23.31
C GLY A 46 17.80 29.44 22.04
N THR A 47 17.05 28.34 21.88
CA THR A 47 17.05 27.54 20.65
C THR A 47 16.04 28.07 19.64
N LEU A 48 16.39 28.01 18.34
CA LEU A 48 15.52 28.43 17.25
C LEU A 48 15.23 27.26 16.31
N PRO A 49 13.98 27.09 15.86
CA PRO A 49 13.61 26.06 14.88
C PRO A 49 14.12 26.43 13.47
N VAL A 50 14.55 25.41 12.70
CA VAL A 50 14.88 25.55 11.28
C VAL A 50 14.11 24.50 10.52
N ILE A 51 13.29 24.92 9.55
CA ILE A 51 12.40 24.02 8.82
C ILE A 51 13.15 23.02 7.94
N ASN A 52 12.66 21.79 7.92
CA ASN A 52 13.15 20.72 7.06
C ASN A 52 12.50 20.83 5.67
N GLU A 53 13.27 21.26 4.67
CA GLU A 53 12.83 21.40 3.28
C GLU A 53 12.22 20.09 2.71
N LYS A 54 12.79 18.93 3.08
CA LYS A 54 12.29 17.64 2.62
C LYS A 54 10.89 17.32 3.16
N ALA A 55 10.56 17.76 4.36
CA ALA A 55 9.22 17.62 4.91
C ALA A 55 8.21 18.49 4.12
N VAL A 56 8.60 19.70 3.73
CA VAL A 56 7.78 20.57 2.88
C VAL A 56 7.58 19.95 1.51
N GLU A 57 8.65 19.47 0.86
CA GLU A 57 8.56 18.76 -0.43
C GLU A 57 7.58 17.59 -0.35
N MET A 58 7.72 16.73 0.66
CA MET A 58 6.84 15.56 0.85
C MET A 58 5.37 15.96 1.04
N ALA A 59 5.11 17.03 1.81
CA ALA A 59 3.75 17.53 2.03
C ALA A 59 3.15 18.13 0.75
N VAL A 60 3.92 18.87 -0.05
CA VAL A 60 3.48 19.39 -1.36
C VAL A 60 3.15 18.23 -2.31
N ARG A 61 4.03 17.23 -2.41
CA ARG A 61 3.79 16.04 -3.24
C ARG A 61 2.53 15.28 -2.83
N ALA A 62 2.30 15.11 -1.52
CA ALA A 62 1.08 14.50 -1.02
C ALA A 62 -0.16 15.35 -1.38
N GLY A 63 -0.10 16.67 -1.17
CA GLY A 63 -1.17 17.60 -1.53
C GLY A 63 -1.52 17.54 -3.03
N LEU A 64 -0.52 17.56 -3.90
CA LEU A 64 -0.72 17.46 -5.35
C LEU A 64 -1.35 16.12 -5.76
N ALA A 65 -0.89 15.01 -5.15
CA ALA A 65 -1.43 13.69 -5.43
C ALA A 65 -2.86 13.49 -4.91
N MET A 66 -3.25 14.24 -3.88
CA MET A 66 -4.62 14.34 -3.38
C MET A 66 -5.48 15.34 -4.19
N ASN A 67 -5.02 15.82 -5.34
CA ASN A 67 -5.70 16.81 -6.17
C ASN A 67 -5.98 18.14 -5.45
N GLY A 68 -5.17 18.48 -4.46
CA GLY A 68 -5.35 19.68 -3.67
C GLY A 68 -4.70 20.92 -4.27
N THR A 69 -5.12 22.06 -3.77
CA THR A 69 -4.50 23.36 -4.08
C THR A 69 -3.37 23.63 -3.09
N ILE A 70 -2.16 23.84 -3.58
CA ILE A 70 -1.01 24.15 -2.73
C ILE A 70 -0.99 25.64 -2.43
N GLY A 71 -0.87 25.99 -1.14
CA GLY A 71 -0.73 27.37 -0.70
C GLY A 71 0.65 27.93 -1.06
N VAL A 72 0.69 29.05 -1.78
CA VAL A 72 1.94 29.75 -2.10
C VAL A 72 2.53 30.40 -0.84
N GLN A 73 1.68 30.99 -0.02
CA GLN A 73 2.04 31.61 1.26
C GLN A 73 1.61 30.72 2.41
N ASN A 74 2.54 30.24 3.19
CA ASN A 74 2.33 29.33 4.30
C ASN A 74 2.88 29.91 5.60
N ARG A 75 2.27 29.58 6.72
CA ARG A 75 2.71 30.08 8.01
C ARG A 75 2.50 29.04 9.09
N PHE A 76 3.49 28.89 9.95
CA PHE A 76 3.37 28.11 11.17
C PHE A 76 2.80 28.96 12.31
N ALA A 77 2.04 28.29 13.18
CA ALA A 77 1.47 28.83 14.39
C ALA A 77 1.80 27.93 15.59
N ARG A 78 1.73 28.48 16.77
CA ARG A 78 1.84 27.73 18.02
C ARG A 78 0.44 27.32 18.48
N LYS A 79 0.25 26.00 18.63
CA LYS A 79 -0.92 25.38 19.26
C LYS A 79 -0.58 25.13 20.72
N ASN A 80 -1.10 25.95 21.63
CA ASN A 80 -0.67 25.94 23.02
C ASN A 80 -1.48 24.95 23.85
N TYR A 81 -0.80 23.95 24.41
CA TYR A 81 -1.34 23.04 25.41
C TYR A 81 -0.20 22.38 26.17
N PHE A 82 -0.49 21.96 27.41
CA PHE A 82 0.52 21.38 28.28
C PHE A 82 0.30 19.87 28.39
N TYR A 83 1.33 19.11 28.02
CA TYR A 83 1.34 17.67 28.17
C TYR A 83 2.78 17.20 28.44
N PRO A 84 3.00 16.11 29.21
CA PRO A 84 4.36 15.66 29.56
C PRO A 84 5.26 15.37 28.36
N ASP A 85 4.70 14.88 27.26
CA ASP A 85 5.41 14.56 26.01
C ASP A 85 5.51 15.73 25.02
N LEU A 86 5.09 16.92 25.44
CA LEU A 86 5.22 18.17 24.68
C LEU A 86 6.09 19.16 25.46
N PRO A 87 7.43 19.04 25.44
CA PRO A 87 8.33 19.73 26.36
C PRO A 87 8.32 21.26 26.22
N LYS A 88 7.97 21.77 25.01
CA LYS A 88 7.85 23.21 24.73
C LYS A 88 6.60 23.85 25.35
N GLY A 89 5.59 23.04 25.69
CA GLY A 89 4.28 23.53 26.09
C GLY A 89 3.40 24.03 24.92
N TYR A 90 3.89 23.89 23.70
CA TYR A 90 3.14 24.14 22.45
C TYR A 90 3.61 23.21 21.36
N GLN A 91 2.75 22.97 20.38
CA GLN A 91 3.04 22.25 19.14
C GLN A 91 3.13 23.27 18.01
N ILE A 92 4.18 23.21 17.20
CA ILE A 92 4.26 24.00 15.98
C ILE A 92 3.43 23.29 14.90
N SER A 93 2.44 24.00 14.37
CA SER A 93 1.46 23.49 13.39
C SER A 93 1.06 24.60 12.43
N GLN A 94 0.44 24.26 11.29
CA GLN A 94 -0.16 25.25 10.39
C GLN A 94 -1.66 25.38 10.72
N TYR A 95 -2.16 26.58 10.91
CA TYR A 95 -3.56 26.82 11.25
C TYR A 95 -4.31 27.64 10.16
N GLU A 96 -3.92 28.92 9.97
CA GLU A 96 -4.61 29.81 9.05
C GLU A 96 -4.20 29.64 7.59
N ALA A 97 -2.95 29.21 7.35
CA ALA A 97 -2.37 29.06 6.03
C ALA A 97 -1.74 27.66 5.90
N PRO A 98 -2.56 26.61 5.71
CA PRO A 98 -2.08 25.25 5.54
C PRO A 98 -1.41 25.06 4.19
N ILE A 99 -0.56 24.04 4.10
CA ILE A 99 0.18 23.75 2.86
C ILE A 99 -0.71 23.31 1.70
N CYS A 100 -1.86 22.70 1.99
CA CYS A 100 -2.79 22.20 0.98
C CYS A 100 -4.25 22.34 1.44
N GLU A 101 -5.11 22.74 0.51
CA GLU A 101 -6.55 22.82 0.70
C GLU A 101 -7.32 22.24 -0.50
N HIS A 102 -8.62 21.96 -0.28
CA HIS A 102 -9.59 21.63 -1.33
C HIS A 102 -9.24 20.43 -2.23
N GLY A 103 -8.60 19.40 -1.65
CA GLY A 103 -8.28 18.17 -2.36
C GLY A 103 -9.43 17.15 -2.39
N TRP A 104 -9.16 16.01 -3.01
CA TRP A 104 -10.07 14.86 -2.99
C TRP A 104 -9.34 13.56 -3.31
N ILE A 105 -9.91 12.45 -2.82
CA ILE A 105 -9.49 11.07 -3.17
C ILE A 105 -10.73 10.31 -3.62
N GLU A 106 -10.61 9.55 -4.70
CA GLU A 106 -11.65 8.62 -5.15
C GLU A 106 -11.50 7.28 -4.45
N ILE A 107 -12.60 6.75 -3.93
CA ILE A 107 -12.67 5.44 -3.29
C ILE A 107 -13.68 4.55 -4.01
N ALA A 108 -13.49 3.23 -3.91
CA ALA A 108 -14.46 2.23 -4.33
C ALA A 108 -15.01 1.51 -3.08
N ALA A 109 -16.30 1.63 -2.82
CA ALA A 109 -16.98 0.96 -1.73
C ALA A 109 -18.39 0.57 -2.14
N GLY A 110 -18.88 -0.60 -1.73
CA GLY A 110 -20.24 -1.04 -2.03
C GLY A 110 -20.60 -1.14 -3.52
N GLY A 111 -19.59 -1.36 -4.40
CA GLY A 111 -19.79 -1.43 -5.85
C GLY A 111 -19.93 -0.08 -6.56
N SER A 112 -19.74 1.04 -5.86
CA SER A 112 -19.77 2.39 -6.40
C SER A 112 -18.44 3.11 -6.19
N ARG A 113 -18.17 4.12 -7.04
CA ARG A 113 -17.05 5.05 -6.85
C ARG A 113 -17.57 6.33 -6.20
N LYS A 114 -16.80 6.86 -5.27
CA LYS A 114 -17.14 8.07 -4.52
C LYS A 114 -15.92 8.94 -4.34
N ARG A 115 -16.07 10.25 -4.52
CA ARG A 115 -15.06 11.23 -4.15
C ARG A 115 -15.23 11.62 -2.69
N VAL A 116 -14.17 11.51 -1.93
CA VAL A 116 -14.06 12.02 -0.56
C VAL A 116 -13.23 13.29 -0.63
N ARG A 117 -13.84 14.42 -0.28
CA ARG A 117 -13.20 15.73 -0.30
C ARG A 117 -12.24 15.85 0.88
N ILE A 118 -11.07 16.39 0.62
CA ILE A 118 -10.09 16.76 1.63
C ILE A 118 -10.23 18.27 1.84
N ARG A 119 -10.57 18.63 3.05
CA ARG A 119 -10.70 20.02 3.46
C ARG A 119 -9.35 20.71 3.45
N ARG A 120 -8.36 20.08 4.10
CA ARG A 120 -6.99 20.56 4.15
C ARG A 120 -6.00 19.45 4.51
N ALA A 121 -4.74 19.70 4.19
CA ALA A 121 -3.60 19.01 4.78
C ALA A 121 -2.60 20.04 5.25
N HIS A 122 -2.01 19.82 6.44
CA HIS A 122 -1.08 20.77 7.02
C HIS A 122 0.07 20.07 7.74
N LEU A 123 1.22 20.75 7.75
CA LEU A 123 2.41 20.30 8.45
C LEU A 123 2.35 20.66 9.92
N GLU A 124 2.78 19.73 10.75
CA GLU A 124 2.99 19.92 12.17
C GLU A 124 4.10 19.03 12.71
N GLU A 125 4.57 19.28 13.91
CA GLU A 125 5.48 18.38 14.61
C GLU A 125 4.70 17.37 15.46
N ASP A 126 5.17 16.12 15.52
CA ASP A 126 4.58 15.13 16.41
C ASP A 126 5.01 15.37 17.88
N ALA A 127 4.17 14.98 18.81
CA ALA A 127 4.49 14.95 20.24
C ALA A 127 5.36 13.73 20.58
N GLY A 128 5.97 13.70 21.75
CA GLY A 128 6.65 12.55 22.31
C GLY A 128 5.69 11.39 22.63
N LYS A 129 6.13 10.46 23.45
CA LYS A 129 5.35 9.30 23.85
C LYS A 129 5.30 9.22 25.39
N ASN A 130 4.09 9.15 25.94
CA ASN A 130 3.86 8.83 27.33
C ASN A 130 3.67 7.34 27.52
N LEU A 131 4.47 6.73 28.38
CA LEU A 131 4.36 5.35 28.79
C LEU A 131 3.84 5.31 30.23
N HIS A 132 2.63 4.81 30.42
CA HIS A 132 2.03 4.65 31.73
C HIS A 132 2.32 3.23 32.26
N GLU A 133 3.14 3.12 33.29
CA GLU A 133 3.35 1.85 33.97
C GLU A 133 2.16 1.56 34.91
N VAL A 134 1.48 0.46 34.66
CA VAL A 134 0.35 0.03 35.48
C VAL A 134 0.84 -0.25 36.92
N GLY A 135 0.32 0.50 37.90
CA GLY A 135 0.60 0.30 39.31
C GLY A 135 1.78 1.09 39.90
N SER A 136 2.59 1.80 39.10
CA SER A 136 3.74 2.58 39.59
C SER A 136 3.38 4.01 40.03
N GLY A 137 2.26 4.54 39.57
CA GLY A 137 1.89 5.95 39.77
C GLY A 137 2.80 6.94 39.05
N MET A 138 3.68 6.44 38.17
CA MET A 138 4.62 7.23 37.35
C MET A 138 4.30 7.10 35.89
N SER A 139 4.66 8.14 35.13
CA SER A 139 4.67 8.10 33.65
C SER A 139 6.09 8.29 33.16
N LEU A 140 6.53 7.44 32.24
CA LEU A 140 7.81 7.59 31.55
C LEU A 140 7.57 8.35 30.26
N VAL A 141 8.46 9.29 29.95
CA VAL A 141 8.37 10.13 28.74
C VAL A 141 9.52 9.81 27.81
N ASP A 142 9.17 9.39 26.59
CA ASP A 142 10.12 9.22 25.49
C ASP A 142 9.91 10.33 24.46
N LEU A 143 10.92 11.17 24.30
CA LEU A 143 10.91 12.33 23.40
C LEU A 143 11.57 12.05 22.02
N ASN A 144 11.90 10.80 21.72
CA ASN A 144 12.44 10.45 20.41
C ASN A 144 11.51 10.87 19.27
N ARG A 145 10.19 10.73 19.46
CA ARG A 145 9.18 11.12 18.48
C ARG A 145 8.92 12.63 18.45
N ALA A 146 9.14 13.35 19.53
CA ALA A 146 8.87 14.80 19.64
C ALA A 146 9.62 15.57 18.54
N GLY A 147 8.88 16.31 17.71
CA GLY A 147 9.41 17.06 16.58
C GLY A 147 9.52 16.25 15.27
N THR A 148 9.12 14.99 15.22
CA THR A 148 9.01 14.23 13.96
C THR A 148 8.01 14.93 13.03
N PRO A 149 8.35 15.13 11.73
CA PRO A 149 7.42 15.76 10.79
C PRO A 149 6.14 14.95 10.63
N LEU A 150 5.02 15.63 10.76
CA LEU A 150 3.68 15.05 10.69
C LEU A 150 2.85 15.83 9.67
N LEU A 151 2.12 15.12 8.82
CA LEU A 151 1.12 15.67 7.92
C LEU A 151 -0.27 15.28 8.45
N GLU A 152 -1.03 16.27 8.91
CA GLU A 152 -2.43 16.06 9.28
C GLU A 152 -3.32 16.33 8.06
N ILE A 153 -4.16 15.35 7.72
CA ILE A 153 -5.07 15.38 6.57
C ILE A 153 -6.49 15.28 7.09
N VAL A 154 -7.30 16.30 6.83
CA VAL A 154 -8.67 16.43 7.34
C VAL A 154 -9.64 16.35 6.16
N THR A 155 -10.60 15.43 6.22
CA THR A 155 -11.65 15.32 5.20
C THR A 155 -12.84 16.24 5.50
N GLU A 156 -13.65 16.52 4.47
CA GLU A 156 -15.04 16.88 4.68
C GLU A 156 -15.83 15.65 5.18
N PRO A 157 -17.00 15.83 5.81
CA PRO A 157 -17.79 14.74 6.35
C PRO A 157 -18.61 14.02 5.25
N ASP A 158 -17.91 13.49 4.27
CA ASP A 158 -18.52 12.88 3.09
C ASP A 158 -18.79 11.38 3.26
N LEU A 159 -18.22 10.74 4.27
CA LEU A 159 -18.33 9.30 4.48
C LEU A 159 -19.60 8.93 5.25
N SER A 160 -20.17 7.77 4.94
CA SER A 160 -21.49 7.36 5.46
C SER A 160 -21.53 5.91 6.00
N SER A 161 -20.42 5.18 5.93
CA SER A 161 -20.33 3.82 6.48
C SER A 161 -18.90 3.48 6.91
N SER A 162 -18.76 2.44 7.71
CA SER A 162 -17.46 1.92 8.13
C SER A 162 -16.64 1.39 6.96
N GLU A 163 -17.30 0.81 5.95
CA GLU A 163 -16.68 0.33 4.72
C GLU A 163 -16.07 1.48 3.92
N GLU A 164 -16.79 2.62 3.79
CA GLU A 164 -16.27 3.81 3.12
C GLU A 164 -15.09 4.41 3.87
N VAL A 165 -15.13 4.44 5.21
CA VAL A 165 -14.00 4.91 6.04
C VAL A 165 -12.76 4.04 5.81
N VAL A 166 -12.91 2.71 5.84
CA VAL A 166 -11.80 1.79 5.59
C VAL A 166 -11.26 1.93 4.16
N ALA A 167 -12.14 2.05 3.17
CA ALA A 167 -11.74 2.25 1.78
C ALA A 167 -10.94 3.56 1.60
N TYR A 168 -11.39 4.65 2.23
CA TYR A 168 -10.68 5.93 2.21
C TYR A 168 -9.29 5.83 2.86
N LEU A 169 -9.21 5.26 4.06
CA LEU A 169 -7.95 5.12 4.78
C LEU A 169 -6.93 4.25 4.02
N LYS A 170 -7.40 3.17 3.39
CA LYS A 170 -6.54 2.34 2.52
C LYS A 170 -6.06 3.12 1.30
N ALA A 171 -6.95 3.80 0.60
CA ALA A 171 -6.60 4.60 -0.59
C ALA A 171 -5.59 5.71 -0.24
N LEU A 172 -5.80 6.42 0.87
CA LEU A 172 -4.87 7.46 1.33
C LEU A 172 -3.52 6.86 1.74
N ARG A 173 -3.52 5.78 2.55
CA ARG A 173 -2.28 5.11 2.95
C ARG A 173 -1.48 4.65 1.73
N ASP A 174 -2.12 3.97 0.81
CA ASP A 174 -1.48 3.43 -0.38
C ASP A 174 -0.92 4.57 -1.27
N LEU A 175 -1.64 5.70 -1.37
CA LEU A 175 -1.16 6.90 -2.04
C LEU A 175 0.12 7.45 -1.39
N LEU A 176 0.12 7.62 -0.06
CA LEU A 176 1.28 8.15 0.67
C LEU A 176 2.49 7.20 0.61
N MET A 177 2.27 5.89 0.69
CA MET A 177 3.31 4.87 0.52
C MET A 177 3.86 4.86 -0.91
N TYR A 178 2.99 5.01 -1.91
CA TYR A 178 3.39 5.06 -3.33
C TYR A 178 4.28 6.25 -3.65
N LEU A 179 4.07 7.37 -2.93
CA LEU A 179 4.90 8.58 -3.01
C LEU A 179 6.18 8.51 -2.18
N ASP A 180 6.40 7.44 -1.39
CA ASP A 180 7.45 7.33 -0.38
C ASP A 180 7.38 8.42 0.70
N VAL A 181 6.20 8.96 0.96
CA VAL A 181 5.96 10.04 1.93
C VAL A 181 5.77 9.50 3.35
N CYS A 182 5.10 8.35 3.51
CA CYS A 182 4.84 7.68 4.78
C CYS A 182 5.04 6.17 4.61
N ASP A 183 5.35 5.45 5.68
CA ASP A 183 5.45 3.98 5.67
C ASP A 183 4.10 3.28 5.88
N GLY A 184 3.07 4.04 6.28
CA GLY A 184 1.70 3.56 6.46
C GLY A 184 1.51 2.59 7.62
N ASN A 185 2.44 2.54 8.60
CA ASN A 185 2.40 1.62 9.72
C ASN A 185 1.49 2.15 10.84
N MET A 186 0.32 1.53 10.99
CA MET A 186 -0.65 1.89 12.02
C MET A 186 -0.24 1.35 13.41
N GLU A 187 0.48 0.24 13.48
CA GLU A 187 0.87 -0.40 14.75
C GLU A 187 1.98 0.41 15.44
N GLU A 188 2.94 0.94 14.68
CA GLU A 188 3.98 1.83 15.18
C GLU A 188 3.50 3.27 15.38
N GLY A 189 2.32 3.61 14.84
CA GLY A 189 1.70 4.91 14.97
C GLY A 189 2.25 5.97 14.01
N SER A 190 2.92 5.55 12.92
CA SER A 190 3.31 6.46 11.84
C SER A 190 2.14 6.83 10.92
N PHE A 191 1.07 6.03 10.94
CA PHE A 191 -0.21 6.32 10.29
C PHE A 191 -1.34 6.14 11.30
N ARG A 192 -1.94 7.25 11.76
CA ARG A 192 -3.02 7.28 12.74
C ARG A 192 -4.27 7.85 12.10
N CYS A 193 -5.44 7.39 12.54
CA CYS A 193 -6.72 7.90 12.07
C CYS A 193 -7.69 8.13 13.21
N GLU A 194 -8.47 9.19 13.11
CA GLU A 194 -9.45 9.63 14.09
C GLU A 194 -10.77 9.92 13.37
N PRO A 195 -11.68 8.92 13.25
CA PRO A 195 -13.01 9.15 12.71
C PRO A 195 -13.84 10.07 13.61
N ASN A 196 -14.48 11.07 13.02
CA ASN A 196 -15.44 11.96 13.63
C ASN A 196 -16.84 11.62 13.12
N LEU A 197 -17.70 11.05 13.94
CA LEU A 197 -18.98 10.48 13.57
C LEU A 197 -20.15 11.20 14.23
N SER A 198 -21.20 11.47 13.44
CA SER A 198 -22.49 11.94 13.94
C SER A 198 -23.64 11.27 13.19
N LEU A 199 -24.83 11.25 13.80
CA LEU A 199 -26.07 10.84 13.19
C LEU A 199 -27.02 12.04 13.06
N ARG A 200 -27.74 12.12 11.93
CA ARG A 200 -28.82 13.07 11.73
C ARG A 200 -30.07 12.36 11.21
N PRO A 201 -31.28 12.84 11.53
CA PRO A 201 -32.50 12.31 10.93
C PRO A 201 -32.48 12.43 9.40
N VAL A 202 -33.00 11.41 8.71
CA VAL A 202 -33.08 11.40 7.24
C VAL A 202 -33.81 12.67 6.74
N GLY A 203 -33.19 13.32 5.76
CA GLY A 203 -33.73 14.56 5.15
C GLY A 203 -33.38 15.86 5.86
N GLN A 204 -32.63 15.80 6.99
CA GLN A 204 -32.11 17.02 7.64
C GLN A 204 -30.75 17.40 7.07
N THR A 205 -30.52 18.70 6.89
CA THR A 205 -29.25 19.26 6.40
C THR A 205 -28.27 19.57 7.53
N THR A 206 -28.78 19.85 8.74
CA THR A 206 -27.97 20.16 9.92
C THR A 206 -27.30 18.90 10.46
N PHE A 207 -26.00 18.97 10.69
CA PHE A 207 -25.24 17.86 11.28
C PHE A 207 -25.66 17.59 12.73
N GLY A 208 -25.62 16.32 13.12
CA GLY A 208 -25.75 15.92 14.50
C GLY A 208 -24.50 16.24 15.33
N THR A 209 -24.57 15.96 16.64
CA THR A 209 -23.41 16.11 17.54
C THR A 209 -22.35 15.05 17.21
N LYS A 210 -21.15 15.49 16.89
CA LYS A 210 -20.03 14.61 16.53
C LYS A 210 -19.36 13.99 17.76
N VAL A 211 -18.92 12.75 17.59
CA VAL A 211 -18.07 12.01 18.51
C VAL A 211 -16.79 11.63 17.78
N GLU A 212 -15.66 11.91 18.40
CA GLU A 212 -14.33 11.56 17.91
C GLU A 212 -13.91 10.19 18.45
N LEU A 213 -13.42 9.31 17.58
CA LEU A 213 -12.93 7.97 17.94
C LEU A 213 -11.42 7.92 17.89
N LYS A 214 -10.79 7.46 18.98
CA LYS A 214 -9.33 7.33 19.12
C LYS A 214 -8.90 5.93 19.52
N ASN A 215 -7.58 5.71 19.56
CA ASN A 215 -6.94 4.43 19.93
C ASN A 215 -7.26 3.31 18.93
N ILE A 216 -7.13 3.61 17.66
CA ILE A 216 -7.42 2.67 16.57
C ILE A 216 -6.13 2.45 15.76
N ASN A 217 -5.60 1.22 15.79
CA ASN A 217 -4.30 0.88 15.19
C ASN A 217 -4.39 -0.20 14.10
N SER A 218 -5.58 -0.47 13.58
CA SER A 218 -5.78 -1.36 12.42
C SER A 218 -7.07 -1.02 11.67
N PHE A 219 -7.13 -1.34 10.38
CA PHE A 219 -8.35 -1.15 9.57
C PHE A 219 -9.54 -1.96 10.09
N LYS A 220 -9.27 -3.13 10.68
CA LYS A 220 -10.32 -3.93 11.34
C LYS A 220 -10.91 -3.16 12.52
N PHE A 221 -10.07 -2.59 13.38
CA PHE A 221 -10.54 -1.83 14.53
C PHE A 221 -11.21 -0.52 14.12
N VAL A 222 -10.82 0.10 13.00
CA VAL A 222 -11.57 1.23 12.42
C VAL A 222 -13.01 0.81 12.13
N LYS A 223 -13.19 -0.30 11.38
CA LYS A 223 -14.51 -0.81 11.04
C LYS A 223 -15.33 -1.11 12.29
N ASP A 224 -14.77 -1.88 13.21
CA ASP A 224 -15.45 -2.33 14.42
C ASP A 224 -15.86 -1.13 15.31
N ALA A 225 -14.97 -0.14 15.49
CA ALA A 225 -15.23 1.06 16.29
C ALA A 225 -16.33 1.94 15.69
N VAL A 226 -16.30 2.17 14.37
CA VAL A 226 -17.32 2.95 13.65
C VAL A 226 -18.67 2.24 13.70
N ASP A 227 -18.71 0.94 13.44
CA ASP A 227 -19.96 0.14 13.49
C ASP A 227 -20.56 0.13 14.90
N TYR A 228 -19.72 0.01 15.92
CA TYR A 228 -20.17 0.08 17.31
C TYR A 228 -20.78 1.47 17.63
N GLU A 229 -20.08 2.53 17.26
CA GLU A 229 -20.49 3.90 17.57
C GLU A 229 -21.80 4.29 16.84
N ILE A 230 -21.98 3.85 15.59
CA ILE A 230 -23.26 4.01 14.86
C ILE A 230 -24.40 3.35 15.65
N LYS A 231 -24.19 2.11 16.11
CA LYS A 231 -25.20 1.37 16.90
C LYS A 231 -25.49 2.07 18.23
N ARG A 232 -24.45 2.51 18.94
CA ARG A 232 -24.57 3.20 20.22
C ARG A 232 -25.38 4.50 20.07
N GLN A 233 -25.01 5.37 19.11
CA GLN A 233 -25.71 6.64 18.89
C GLN A 233 -27.15 6.39 18.46
N THR A 234 -27.39 5.43 17.54
CA THR A 234 -28.75 5.06 17.12
C THR A 234 -29.63 4.62 18.29
N LYS A 235 -29.09 3.80 19.18
CA LYS A 235 -29.81 3.35 20.39
C LYS A 235 -30.16 4.54 21.29
N VAL A 236 -29.19 5.38 21.65
CA VAL A 236 -29.38 6.55 22.51
C VAL A 236 -30.45 7.49 21.94
N LEU A 237 -30.39 7.79 20.65
CA LEU A 237 -31.34 8.71 20.00
C LEU A 237 -32.75 8.10 19.88
N ASN A 238 -32.88 6.78 19.65
CA ASN A 238 -34.19 6.11 19.64
C ASN A 238 -34.84 6.03 21.02
N GLU A 239 -34.04 6.00 22.09
CA GLU A 239 -34.51 6.04 23.47
C GLU A 239 -34.80 7.47 23.96
N GLY A 240 -34.69 8.50 23.08
CA GLY A 240 -34.93 9.90 23.42
C GLY A 240 -33.78 10.57 24.18
N GLY A 241 -32.63 9.92 24.27
CA GLY A 241 -31.42 10.47 24.86
C GLY A 241 -30.72 11.49 23.94
N LYS A 242 -29.64 12.06 24.44
CA LYS A 242 -28.81 13.05 23.72
C LYS A 242 -27.40 12.52 23.52
N ILE A 243 -26.81 12.85 22.37
CA ILE A 243 -25.38 12.65 22.11
C ILE A 243 -24.63 13.89 22.54
N TYR A 244 -23.56 13.70 23.31
CA TYR A 244 -22.67 14.78 23.72
C TYR A 244 -21.43 14.79 22.84
N GLN A 245 -20.84 15.95 22.67
CA GLN A 245 -19.59 16.09 21.93
C GLN A 245 -18.44 15.62 22.84
N GLU A 246 -17.88 14.47 22.51
CA GLU A 246 -16.88 13.79 23.33
C GLU A 246 -15.85 13.06 22.47
N THR A 247 -14.68 12.78 23.04
CA THR A 247 -13.69 11.86 22.51
C THR A 247 -13.85 10.52 23.20
N ARG A 248 -13.93 9.44 22.41
CA ARG A 248 -14.08 8.07 22.89
C ARG A 248 -12.92 7.19 22.45
N LEU A 249 -12.41 6.36 23.35
CA LEU A 249 -11.36 5.37 23.06
C LEU A 249 -11.98 4.05 22.68
N TRP A 250 -11.49 3.48 21.61
CA TRP A 250 -11.80 2.09 21.25
C TRP A 250 -11.06 1.11 22.17
N ASN A 251 -11.81 0.21 22.80
CA ASN A 251 -11.27 -0.92 23.55
C ASN A 251 -11.48 -2.19 22.73
N HIS A 252 -10.42 -2.71 22.13
CA HIS A 252 -10.50 -3.89 21.26
C HIS A 252 -10.79 -5.18 21.99
N GLU A 253 -10.44 -5.30 23.29
CA GLU A 253 -10.71 -6.49 24.11
C GLU A 253 -12.20 -6.58 24.44
N ARG A 254 -12.83 -5.46 24.74
CA ARG A 254 -14.25 -5.39 25.09
C ARG A 254 -15.16 -5.21 23.87
N GLY A 255 -14.59 -4.77 22.74
CA GLY A 255 -15.37 -4.44 21.54
C GLY A 255 -16.31 -3.25 21.73
N GLU A 256 -15.92 -2.26 22.51
CA GLU A 256 -16.73 -1.08 22.85
C GLU A 256 -15.90 0.22 22.89
N THR A 257 -16.59 1.37 22.81
CA THR A 257 -15.96 2.67 23.03
C THR A 257 -16.22 3.16 24.45
N ALA A 258 -15.20 3.75 25.11
CA ALA A 258 -15.31 4.39 26.41
C ALA A 258 -15.01 5.89 26.32
N VAL A 259 -15.70 6.70 27.12
CA VAL A 259 -15.45 8.15 27.18
C VAL A 259 -14.04 8.41 27.71
N MET A 260 -13.25 9.17 26.97
CA MET A 260 -11.93 9.63 27.38
C MET A 260 -12.02 11.01 28.06
N ARG A 261 -12.73 11.94 27.42
CA ARG A 261 -12.97 13.30 27.91
C ARG A 261 -14.25 13.88 27.30
N SER A 262 -14.94 14.72 28.04
CA SER A 262 -16.01 15.57 27.52
C SER A 262 -15.44 16.87 26.97
N LYS A 263 -16.14 17.51 26.01
CA LYS A 263 -15.72 18.81 25.44
C LYS A 263 -16.11 20.03 26.28
N GLU A 264 -16.69 19.84 27.45
CA GLU A 264 -16.79 20.93 28.46
C GLU A 264 -15.40 21.44 28.89
N GLU A 265 -14.36 20.61 28.67
CA GLU A 265 -12.94 20.93 28.86
C GLU A 265 -12.21 21.21 27.51
N ALA A 266 -12.92 21.70 26.48
CA ALA A 266 -12.27 22.03 25.21
C ALA A 266 -11.21 23.12 25.45
N HIS A 267 -9.93 22.73 25.29
CA HIS A 267 -8.82 23.66 25.39
C HIS A 267 -8.93 24.72 24.31
N ASP A 268 -8.98 26.00 24.71
CA ASP A 268 -8.66 27.09 23.81
C ASP A 268 -7.15 27.04 23.56
N TYR A 269 -6.75 26.56 22.39
CA TYR A 269 -5.34 26.43 22.02
C TYR A 269 -4.64 27.76 21.78
N ARG A 270 -5.35 28.88 21.76
CA ARG A 270 -4.80 30.23 21.61
C ARG A 270 -3.75 30.30 20.51
N TYR A 271 -4.13 29.85 19.32
CA TYR A 271 -3.24 29.89 18.17
C TYR A 271 -2.73 31.30 17.91
N PHE A 272 -1.43 31.43 17.68
CA PHE A 272 -0.81 32.64 17.16
C PHE A 272 0.37 32.26 16.26
N PRO A 273 0.76 33.12 15.31
CA PRO A 273 1.92 32.88 14.45
C PRO A 273 3.17 32.60 15.27
N ASP A 274 3.95 31.57 14.88
CA ASP A 274 5.21 31.30 15.55
C ASP A 274 6.22 32.45 15.26
N PRO A 275 6.71 33.16 16.29
CA PRO A 275 7.59 34.31 16.08
C PRO A 275 9.00 33.90 15.62
N ASP A 276 9.39 32.65 15.80
CA ASP A 276 10.72 32.13 15.45
C ASP A 276 10.77 31.58 14.02
N LEU A 277 9.60 31.46 13.35
CA LEU A 277 9.49 30.98 11.98
C LEU A 277 8.94 32.05 11.06
N VAL A 278 9.74 32.43 10.07
CA VAL A 278 9.27 33.35 9.03
C VAL A 278 8.19 32.70 8.17
N PRO A 279 7.27 33.49 7.57
CA PRO A 279 6.35 32.96 6.56
C PRO A 279 7.11 32.21 5.46
N MET A 280 6.61 31.07 5.08
CA MET A 280 7.21 30.20 4.07
C MET A 280 6.52 30.46 2.72
N GLU A 281 7.31 30.79 1.71
CA GLU A 281 6.85 30.96 0.34
C GLU A 281 7.25 29.74 -0.49
N ILE A 282 6.25 29.13 -1.14
CA ILE A 282 6.43 28.00 -2.05
C ILE A 282 6.17 28.53 -3.46
N SER A 283 7.22 28.65 -4.26
CA SER A 283 7.07 29.24 -5.60
C SER A 283 6.23 28.35 -6.52
N SER A 284 5.51 28.98 -7.44
CA SER A 284 4.70 28.27 -8.44
C SER A 284 5.56 27.35 -9.32
N GLU A 285 6.79 27.77 -9.61
CA GLU A 285 7.76 27.00 -10.39
C GLU A 285 8.16 25.71 -9.67
N TRP A 286 8.40 25.78 -8.35
CA TRP A 286 8.72 24.59 -7.56
C TRP A 286 7.54 23.66 -7.45
N ILE A 287 6.31 24.19 -7.27
CA ILE A 287 5.08 23.39 -7.26
C ILE A 287 4.96 22.61 -8.58
N GLU A 288 5.20 23.26 -9.71
CA GLU A 288 5.09 22.60 -11.01
C GLU A 288 6.19 21.57 -11.25
N GLN A 289 7.43 21.84 -10.85
CA GLN A 289 8.51 20.85 -10.87
C GLN A 289 8.17 19.61 -10.03
N LEU A 290 7.58 19.80 -8.84
CA LEU A 290 7.14 18.68 -7.99
C LEU A 290 5.96 17.93 -8.60
N ARG A 291 5.05 18.62 -9.31
CA ARG A 291 3.93 18.03 -10.05
C ARG A 291 4.42 17.13 -11.18
N GLU A 292 5.35 17.65 -12.01
CA GLU A 292 5.96 16.88 -13.10
C GLU A 292 6.78 15.70 -12.59
N GLY A 293 7.39 15.83 -11.41
CA GLY A 293 8.17 14.81 -10.74
C GLY A 293 7.33 13.76 -9.97
N LEU A 294 5.99 13.86 -9.96
CA LEU A 294 5.15 12.85 -9.33
C LEU A 294 5.24 11.52 -10.10
N PRO A 295 5.37 10.38 -9.42
CA PRO A 295 5.27 9.10 -10.09
C PRO A 295 3.85 8.89 -10.61
N GLU A 296 3.71 8.07 -11.65
CA GLU A 296 2.39 7.58 -12.05
C GLU A 296 1.74 6.86 -10.87
N LEU A 297 0.64 7.40 -10.34
CA LEU A 297 -0.02 6.86 -9.15
C LEU A 297 -0.65 5.49 -9.40
N ALA A 298 -0.90 4.72 -8.33
CA ALA A 298 -1.42 3.36 -8.42
C ALA A 298 -2.71 3.25 -9.24
N THR A 299 -3.65 4.18 -9.06
CA THR A 299 -4.93 4.21 -9.80
C THR A 299 -4.76 4.47 -11.30
N THR A 300 -3.89 5.42 -11.67
CA THR A 300 -3.57 5.72 -13.08
C THR A 300 -2.86 4.54 -13.72
N LYS A 301 -1.90 3.95 -13.02
CA LYS A 301 -1.16 2.78 -13.48
C LYS A 301 -2.06 1.55 -13.62
N GLN A 302 -2.98 1.33 -12.69
CA GLN A 302 -4.00 0.28 -12.79
C GLN A 302 -4.85 0.45 -14.05
N GLN A 303 -5.33 1.67 -14.29
CA GLN A 303 -6.11 1.96 -15.50
C GLN A 303 -5.29 1.73 -16.77
N ARG A 304 -4.01 2.12 -16.79
CA ARG A 304 -3.10 1.85 -17.91
C ARG A 304 -2.89 0.35 -18.13
N PHE A 305 -2.70 -0.43 -17.09
CA PHE A 305 -2.56 -1.89 -17.21
C PHE A 305 -3.81 -2.56 -17.80
N ILE A 306 -4.98 -2.03 -17.48
CA ILE A 306 -6.25 -2.50 -18.05
C ILE A 306 -6.35 -2.09 -19.52
N THR A 307 -6.13 -0.82 -19.85
CA THR A 307 -6.42 -0.27 -21.17
C THR A 307 -5.33 -0.56 -22.20
N GLU A 308 -4.05 -0.47 -21.82
CA GLU A 308 -2.92 -0.63 -22.74
C GLU A 308 -2.40 -2.08 -22.77
N TYR A 309 -2.35 -2.74 -21.60
CA TYR A 309 -1.81 -4.09 -21.49
C TYR A 309 -2.89 -5.18 -21.56
N GLY A 310 -4.17 -4.81 -21.51
CA GLY A 310 -5.29 -5.77 -21.54
C GLY A 310 -5.33 -6.71 -20.34
N VAL A 311 -4.79 -6.28 -19.19
CA VAL A 311 -4.82 -7.05 -17.94
C VAL A 311 -6.22 -6.96 -17.33
N PRO A 312 -6.80 -8.05 -16.82
CA PRO A 312 -8.07 -8.00 -16.11
C PRO A 312 -8.04 -7.03 -14.91
N GLU A 313 -9.15 -6.38 -14.60
CA GLU A 313 -9.24 -5.38 -13.52
C GLU A 313 -8.76 -5.92 -12.17
N TYR A 314 -9.15 -7.15 -11.83
CA TYR A 314 -8.71 -7.82 -10.61
C TYR A 314 -7.18 -7.97 -10.55
N ASP A 315 -6.58 -8.48 -11.64
CA ASP A 315 -5.14 -8.68 -11.74
C ASP A 315 -4.39 -7.35 -11.69
N ALA A 316 -4.89 -6.33 -12.40
CA ALA A 316 -4.33 -4.99 -12.39
C ALA A 316 -4.35 -4.38 -10.97
N GLY A 317 -5.41 -4.62 -10.20
CA GLY A 317 -5.50 -4.22 -8.79
C GLY A 317 -4.41 -4.85 -7.92
N ILE A 318 -4.15 -6.15 -8.09
CA ILE A 318 -3.09 -6.84 -7.36
C ILE A 318 -1.71 -6.33 -7.80
N LEU A 319 -1.47 -6.24 -9.10
CA LEU A 319 -0.19 -5.80 -9.67
C LEU A 319 0.18 -4.35 -9.29
N THR A 320 -0.80 -3.52 -8.95
CA THR A 320 -0.60 -2.14 -8.50
C THR A 320 -0.74 -1.95 -6.98
N SER A 321 -0.88 -3.05 -6.22
CA SER A 321 -1.04 -2.99 -4.77
C SER A 321 0.18 -2.42 -4.02
N SER A 322 1.36 -2.49 -4.62
CA SER A 322 2.55 -1.75 -4.17
C SER A 322 3.30 -1.16 -5.35
N LYS A 323 4.01 -0.05 -5.10
CA LYS A 323 4.87 0.61 -6.10
C LYS A 323 5.92 -0.35 -6.67
N ALA A 324 6.57 -1.11 -5.80
CA ALA A 324 7.62 -2.06 -6.19
C ALA A 324 7.09 -3.14 -7.12
N LEU A 325 5.93 -3.73 -6.82
CA LEU A 325 5.32 -4.77 -7.64
C LEU A 325 4.88 -4.21 -9.01
N ALA A 326 4.28 -3.03 -9.01
CA ALA A 326 3.85 -2.37 -10.24
C ALA A 326 5.03 -2.02 -11.17
N MET A 327 6.14 -1.53 -10.61
CA MET A 327 7.37 -1.26 -11.35
C MET A 327 8.01 -2.55 -11.87
N TYR A 328 8.01 -3.61 -11.07
CA TYR A 328 8.52 -4.92 -11.47
C TYR A 328 7.74 -5.47 -12.68
N PHE A 329 6.42 -5.48 -12.59
CA PHE A 329 5.55 -5.94 -13.67
C PHE A 329 5.75 -5.10 -14.97
N ASP A 330 5.76 -3.77 -14.83
CA ASP A 330 5.95 -2.85 -15.95
C ASP A 330 7.32 -3.04 -16.63
N ALA A 331 8.38 -3.27 -15.86
CA ALA A 331 9.71 -3.60 -16.38
C ALA A 331 9.72 -4.93 -17.13
N CYS A 332 9.05 -5.97 -16.61
CA CYS A 332 8.92 -7.24 -17.29
C CYS A 332 8.18 -7.09 -18.63
N VAL A 333 7.06 -6.34 -18.66
CA VAL A 333 6.26 -6.15 -19.88
C VAL A 333 7.05 -5.39 -20.96
N LYS A 334 7.86 -4.41 -20.56
CA LYS A 334 8.75 -3.68 -21.48
C LYS A 334 9.79 -4.59 -22.15
N LEU A 335 10.30 -5.57 -21.43
CA LEU A 335 11.29 -6.52 -21.92
C LEU A 335 10.65 -7.70 -22.68
N TYR A 336 9.42 -8.03 -22.32
CA TYR A 336 8.69 -9.18 -22.85
C TYR A 336 7.21 -8.79 -23.07
N PRO A 337 6.84 -8.35 -24.30
CA PRO A 337 5.55 -7.73 -24.59
C PRO A 337 4.38 -8.73 -24.65
N GLN A 338 4.26 -9.57 -23.63
CA GLN A 338 3.15 -10.49 -23.40
C GLN A 338 2.57 -10.27 -21.97
N PRO A 339 1.83 -9.17 -21.73
CA PRO A 339 1.42 -8.76 -20.40
C PRO A 339 0.66 -9.82 -19.61
N LYS A 340 -0.21 -10.58 -20.28
CA LYS A 340 -0.99 -11.66 -19.65
C LYS A 340 -0.12 -12.79 -19.13
N THR A 341 0.91 -13.18 -19.89
CA THR A 341 1.88 -14.19 -19.46
C THR A 341 2.67 -13.68 -18.25
N VAL A 342 3.17 -12.44 -18.31
CA VAL A 342 3.90 -11.80 -17.21
C VAL A 342 3.02 -11.69 -15.97
N SER A 343 1.76 -11.24 -16.10
CA SER A 343 0.80 -11.14 -15.01
C SER A 343 0.63 -12.48 -14.29
N ASN A 344 0.39 -13.56 -15.04
CA ASN A 344 0.23 -14.89 -14.48
C ASN A 344 1.45 -15.35 -13.67
N TRP A 345 2.66 -15.05 -14.14
CA TRP A 345 3.90 -15.43 -13.47
C TRP A 345 4.18 -14.57 -12.24
N VAL A 346 3.96 -13.28 -12.34
CA VAL A 346 4.12 -12.36 -11.21
C VAL A 346 3.13 -12.70 -10.10
N MET A 347 1.85 -12.89 -10.43
CA MET A 347 0.81 -13.18 -9.44
C MET A 347 0.89 -14.59 -8.88
N GLY A 348 1.24 -15.59 -9.71
CA GLY A 348 1.29 -16.99 -9.30
C GLY A 348 2.59 -17.39 -8.63
N GLU A 349 3.70 -17.21 -9.33
CA GLU A 349 4.99 -17.74 -8.89
C GLU A 349 5.78 -16.72 -8.05
N LEU A 350 5.94 -15.50 -8.53
CA LEU A 350 6.76 -14.49 -7.83
C LEU A 350 6.13 -14.09 -6.50
N LEU A 351 4.86 -13.69 -6.48
CA LEU A 351 4.19 -13.27 -5.24
C LEU A 351 4.14 -14.38 -4.19
N ARG A 352 4.04 -15.65 -4.61
CA ARG A 352 4.12 -16.78 -3.68
C ARG A 352 5.46 -16.80 -2.95
N GLU A 353 6.57 -16.67 -3.68
CA GLU A 353 7.92 -16.70 -3.08
C GLU A 353 8.19 -15.44 -2.24
N LEU A 354 7.73 -14.26 -2.69
CA LEU A 354 7.84 -13.02 -1.92
C LEU A 354 7.09 -13.12 -0.58
N ASN A 355 5.85 -13.64 -0.61
CA ASN A 355 5.05 -13.83 0.60
C ASN A 355 5.69 -14.85 1.55
N ASN A 356 6.23 -15.94 1.03
CA ASN A 356 6.90 -16.97 1.83
C ASN A 356 8.17 -16.43 2.51
N SER A 357 8.89 -15.53 1.84
CA SER A 357 10.13 -14.93 2.35
C SER A 357 9.91 -13.63 3.14
N GLY A 358 8.69 -13.08 3.12
CA GLY A 358 8.36 -11.83 3.82
C GLY A 358 9.08 -10.60 3.27
N ILE A 359 9.44 -10.59 1.97
CA ILE A 359 10.14 -9.46 1.34
C ILE A 359 9.29 -8.83 0.23
N GLU A 360 9.55 -7.56 -0.04
CA GLU A 360 8.89 -6.83 -1.13
C GLU A 360 9.52 -7.10 -2.50
N ALA A 361 8.78 -6.81 -3.57
CA ALA A 361 9.23 -7.02 -4.95
C ALA A 361 10.53 -6.27 -5.30
N ALA A 362 10.79 -5.12 -4.66
CA ALA A 362 12.04 -4.38 -4.83
C ALA A 362 13.28 -5.14 -4.37
N ALA A 363 13.14 -6.01 -3.37
CA ALA A 363 14.22 -6.84 -2.83
C ALA A 363 14.24 -8.26 -3.43
N SER A 364 13.43 -8.53 -4.46
CA SER A 364 13.34 -9.84 -5.09
C SER A 364 14.71 -10.31 -5.64
N PRO A 365 15.16 -11.53 -5.32
CA PRO A 365 16.34 -12.13 -5.93
C PRO A 365 16.17 -12.39 -7.44
N VAL A 366 14.91 -12.57 -7.89
CA VAL A 366 14.57 -12.71 -9.29
C VAL A 366 14.25 -11.33 -9.86
N THR A 367 15.19 -10.73 -10.59
CA THR A 367 14.97 -9.45 -11.25
C THR A 367 14.01 -9.59 -12.44
N PRO A 368 13.42 -8.49 -12.97
CA PRO A 368 12.61 -8.55 -14.20
C PRO A 368 13.29 -9.25 -15.37
N GLU A 369 14.60 -9.01 -15.58
CA GLU A 369 15.38 -9.64 -16.65
C GLU A 369 15.45 -11.15 -16.46
N ARG A 370 15.60 -11.64 -15.24
CA ARG A 370 15.66 -13.09 -14.95
C ARG A 370 14.32 -13.77 -15.16
N LEU A 371 13.21 -13.12 -14.76
CA LEU A 371 11.89 -13.64 -15.06
C LEU A 371 11.66 -13.71 -16.56
N VAL A 372 12.01 -12.65 -17.28
CA VAL A 372 11.89 -12.60 -18.76
C VAL A 372 12.79 -13.64 -19.43
N GLU A 373 14.02 -13.84 -18.96
CA GLU A 373 14.89 -14.92 -19.43
C GLU A 373 14.22 -16.29 -19.29
N LEU A 374 13.61 -16.57 -18.14
CA LEU A 374 12.90 -17.83 -17.90
C LEU A 374 11.74 -18.02 -18.88
N LEU A 375 10.94 -16.97 -19.10
CA LEU A 375 9.83 -17.00 -20.07
C LEU A 375 10.32 -17.21 -21.49
N THR A 376 11.41 -16.57 -21.86
CA THR A 376 12.04 -16.71 -23.19
C THR A 376 12.52 -18.14 -23.42
N LEU A 377 13.10 -18.80 -22.42
CA LEU A 377 13.49 -20.21 -22.52
C LEU A 377 12.28 -21.14 -22.78
N VAL A 378 11.11 -20.79 -22.23
CA VAL A 378 9.87 -21.52 -22.50
C VAL A 378 9.40 -21.29 -23.95
N ASP A 379 9.37 -20.04 -24.40
CA ASP A 379 8.94 -19.69 -25.77
C ASP A 379 9.84 -20.29 -26.84
N GLN A 380 11.14 -20.33 -26.58
CA GLN A 380 12.11 -20.98 -27.48
C GLN A 380 12.04 -22.51 -27.43
N GLY A 381 11.21 -23.09 -26.55
CA GLY A 381 11.10 -24.53 -26.40
C GLY A 381 12.36 -25.19 -25.81
N VAL A 382 13.22 -24.40 -25.14
CA VAL A 382 14.40 -24.94 -24.44
C VAL A 382 13.97 -25.74 -23.21
N ILE A 383 12.92 -25.25 -22.52
CA ILE A 383 12.28 -25.96 -21.42
C ILE A 383 10.74 -25.88 -21.56
N SER A 384 10.03 -26.80 -20.93
CA SER A 384 8.57 -26.74 -20.88
C SER A 384 8.11 -25.77 -19.76
N LEU A 385 6.86 -25.29 -19.87
CA LEU A 385 6.22 -24.46 -18.83
C LEU A 385 6.24 -25.16 -17.45
N LYS A 386 6.06 -26.50 -17.44
CA LYS A 386 6.14 -27.31 -16.22
C LYS A 386 7.51 -27.24 -15.58
N VAL A 387 8.56 -27.45 -16.39
CA VAL A 387 9.95 -27.36 -15.93
C VAL A 387 10.27 -25.96 -15.44
N ALA A 388 9.82 -24.92 -16.14
CA ALA A 388 10.02 -23.54 -15.71
C ALA A 388 9.44 -23.27 -14.31
N ARG A 389 8.23 -23.78 -14.03
CA ARG A 389 7.62 -23.68 -12.68
C ARG A 389 8.38 -24.49 -11.65
N GLU A 390 8.86 -25.68 -11.99
CA GLU A 390 9.63 -26.53 -11.07
C GLU A 390 10.97 -25.91 -10.68
N ILE A 391 11.64 -25.18 -11.58
CA ILE A 391 12.93 -24.54 -11.27
C ILE A 391 12.81 -23.13 -10.71
N PHE A 392 11.64 -22.49 -10.76
CA PHE A 392 11.48 -21.11 -10.30
C PHE A 392 11.88 -20.92 -8.81
N PRO A 393 11.53 -21.82 -7.87
CA PRO A 393 12.02 -21.74 -6.51
C PRO A 393 13.54 -21.76 -6.39
N ASP A 394 14.23 -22.55 -7.25
CA ASP A 394 15.69 -22.59 -7.25
C ASP A 394 16.31 -21.30 -7.81
N VAL A 395 15.68 -20.71 -8.85
CA VAL A 395 16.06 -19.40 -9.40
C VAL A 395 15.91 -18.35 -8.30
N TYR A 396 14.79 -18.39 -7.57
CA TYR A 396 14.50 -17.46 -6.49
C TYR A 396 15.49 -17.60 -5.33
N ALA A 397 15.70 -18.80 -4.84
CA ALA A 397 16.58 -19.06 -3.70
C ALA A 397 18.06 -18.77 -4.00
N SER A 398 18.53 -19.08 -5.21
CA SER A 398 19.94 -18.91 -5.58
C SER A 398 20.26 -17.55 -6.22
N GLY A 399 19.24 -16.85 -6.75
CA GLY A 399 19.42 -15.66 -7.57
C GLY A 399 20.25 -15.90 -8.85
N LYS A 400 20.45 -17.15 -9.27
CA LYS A 400 21.19 -17.50 -10.49
C LYS A 400 20.34 -17.24 -11.75
N ALA A 401 21.01 -17.06 -12.88
CA ALA A 401 20.37 -17.01 -14.20
C ALA A 401 19.60 -18.31 -14.48
N PRO A 402 18.35 -18.26 -14.98
CA PRO A 402 17.54 -19.43 -15.33
C PRO A 402 18.25 -20.40 -16.27
N ALA A 403 18.90 -19.90 -17.33
CA ALA A 403 19.65 -20.73 -18.28
C ALA A 403 20.74 -21.56 -17.61
N ARG A 404 21.41 -20.99 -16.60
CA ARG A 404 22.45 -21.70 -15.84
C ARG A 404 21.84 -22.85 -15.02
N ILE A 405 20.71 -22.64 -14.38
CA ILE A 405 20.02 -23.71 -13.60
C ILE A 405 19.55 -24.81 -14.54
N VAL A 406 19.01 -24.46 -15.71
CA VAL A 406 18.60 -25.42 -16.74
C VAL A 406 19.80 -26.29 -17.17
N GLN A 407 20.96 -25.68 -17.36
CA GLN A 407 22.21 -26.38 -17.72
C GLN A 407 22.72 -27.25 -16.57
N GLU A 408 22.85 -26.72 -15.35
CA GLU A 408 23.32 -27.43 -14.16
C GLU A 408 22.46 -28.68 -13.86
N LYS A 409 21.15 -28.61 -14.10
CA LYS A 409 20.21 -29.72 -13.89
C LYS A 409 19.96 -30.60 -15.12
N GLY A 410 20.54 -30.28 -16.28
CA GLY A 410 20.36 -31.04 -17.51
C GLY A 410 18.91 -31.12 -17.99
N LEU A 411 18.14 -29.99 -17.86
CA LEU A 411 16.71 -29.92 -18.14
C LEU A 411 16.37 -29.42 -19.53
N THR A 412 17.36 -29.24 -20.41
CA THR A 412 17.13 -28.80 -21.79
C THR A 412 16.28 -29.81 -22.52
N GLN A 413 15.22 -29.34 -23.20
CA GLN A 413 14.37 -30.22 -24.03
C GLN A 413 15.12 -30.71 -25.24
N VAL A 414 14.92 -31.98 -25.57
CA VAL A 414 15.38 -32.56 -26.81
C VAL A 414 14.46 -32.07 -27.94
N SER A 415 14.96 -31.12 -28.72
CA SER A 415 14.24 -30.54 -29.87
C SER A 415 14.91 -30.93 -31.21
N ASP A 416 16.00 -31.69 -31.14
CA ASP A 416 16.68 -32.20 -32.36
C ASP A 416 15.78 -33.19 -33.11
N GLU A 417 15.49 -32.87 -34.37
CA GLU A 417 14.57 -33.65 -35.17
C GLU A 417 15.10 -35.08 -35.45
N GLY A 418 16.40 -35.25 -35.56
CA GLY A 418 17.00 -36.56 -35.79
C GLY A 418 16.90 -37.46 -34.57
N ALA A 419 17.20 -36.91 -33.37
CA ALA A 419 17.06 -37.64 -32.10
C ALA A 419 15.58 -37.99 -31.82
N LEU A 420 14.66 -37.03 -32.07
CA LEU A 420 13.22 -37.26 -31.91
C LEU A 420 12.69 -38.27 -32.93
N ALA A 421 13.09 -38.23 -34.18
CA ALA A 421 12.69 -39.20 -35.19
C ALA A 421 13.11 -40.62 -34.82
N THR A 422 14.32 -40.81 -34.33
CA THR A 422 14.82 -42.10 -33.82
C THR A 422 13.94 -42.62 -32.66
N MET A 423 13.61 -41.77 -31.68
CA MET A 423 12.74 -42.15 -30.56
C MET A 423 11.31 -42.47 -31.02
N ILE A 424 10.80 -41.72 -31.99
CA ILE A 424 9.48 -41.96 -32.58
C ILE A 424 9.45 -43.30 -33.27
N ASP A 425 10.43 -43.61 -34.13
CA ASP A 425 10.54 -44.91 -34.83
C ASP A 425 10.58 -46.07 -33.85
N GLU A 426 11.33 -45.96 -32.74
CA GLU A 426 11.34 -47.01 -31.73
C GLU A 426 9.98 -47.18 -31.03
N VAL A 427 9.29 -46.07 -30.73
CA VAL A 427 7.96 -46.10 -30.10
C VAL A 427 6.92 -46.68 -31.06
N LEU A 428 6.95 -46.32 -32.34
CA LEU A 428 6.04 -46.88 -33.35
C LEU A 428 6.26 -48.38 -33.52
N LYS A 429 7.51 -48.85 -33.54
CA LYS A 429 7.86 -50.28 -33.62
C LYS A 429 7.38 -51.06 -32.40
N LYS A 430 7.38 -50.45 -31.20
CA LYS A 430 6.92 -51.08 -29.94
C LYS A 430 5.40 -51.08 -29.80
N ASN A 431 4.66 -50.30 -30.60
CA ASN A 431 3.20 -50.14 -30.46
C ASN A 431 2.45 -50.36 -31.80
N PRO A 432 2.63 -51.50 -32.49
CA PRO A 432 2.08 -51.75 -33.82
C PRO A 432 0.53 -51.76 -33.86
N ALA A 433 -0.10 -52.19 -32.79
CA ALA A 433 -1.58 -52.21 -32.66
C ALA A 433 -2.16 -50.77 -32.68
N GLN A 434 -1.52 -49.86 -32.00
CA GLN A 434 -1.95 -48.45 -31.91
C GLN A 434 -1.68 -47.73 -33.23
N VAL A 435 -0.58 -48.04 -33.90
CA VAL A 435 -0.27 -47.54 -35.24
C VAL A 435 -1.35 -47.97 -36.24
N GLY A 436 -1.79 -49.26 -36.17
CA GLY A 436 -2.89 -49.77 -36.99
C GLY A 436 -4.21 -49.03 -36.73
N GLN A 437 -4.55 -48.82 -35.48
CA GLN A 437 -5.76 -48.08 -35.08
C GLN A 437 -5.75 -46.62 -35.54
N PHE A 438 -4.59 -45.96 -35.58
CA PHE A 438 -4.47 -44.62 -36.10
C PHE A 438 -4.71 -44.61 -37.62
N LYS A 439 -4.14 -45.53 -38.33
CA LYS A 439 -4.35 -45.72 -39.80
C LYS A 439 -5.80 -46.05 -40.15
N GLU A 440 -6.53 -46.69 -39.24
CA GLU A 440 -7.98 -46.96 -39.35
C GLU A 440 -8.84 -45.72 -39.02
N GLY A 441 -8.23 -44.56 -38.74
CA GLY A 441 -8.92 -43.28 -38.51
C GLY A 441 -9.19 -42.93 -37.04
N LYS A 442 -8.72 -43.70 -36.07
CA LYS A 442 -8.86 -43.40 -34.64
C LYS A 442 -7.83 -42.38 -34.17
N GLN A 443 -8.08 -41.10 -34.41
CA GLN A 443 -7.13 -40.01 -34.10
C GLN A 443 -6.80 -39.87 -32.59
N GLN A 444 -7.65 -40.34 -31.67
CA GLN A 444 -7.42 -40.29 -30.24
C GLN A 444 -6.16 -41.08 -29.79
N VAL A 445 -5.73 -42.04 -30.58
CA VAL A 445 -4.53 -42.86 -30.30
C VAL A 445 -3.24 -42.03 -30.44
N LEU A 446 -3.25 -40.93 -31.17
CA LEU A 446 -2.10 -40.03 -31.30
C LEU A 446 -1.63 -39.51 -29.92
N GLY A 447 -2.56 -39.18 -29.04
CA GLY A 447 -2.24 -38.72 -27.65
C GLY A 447 -1.50 -39.80 -26.84
N PHE A 448 -1.87 -41.07 -27.02
CA PHE A 448 -1.17 -42.20 -26.41
C PHE A 448 0.27 -42.33 -26.95
N LEU A 449 0.46 -42.26 -28.24
CA LEU A 449 1.79 -42.35 -28.89
C LEU A 449 2.68 -41.18 -28.47
N VAL A 450 2.15 -39.96 -28.41
CA VAL A 450 2.86 -38.80 -27.84
C VAL A 450 3.30 -39.10 -26.40
N GLY A 451 2.40 -39.64 -25.55
CA GLY A 451 2.71 -40.03 -24.18
C GLY A 451 3.85 -41.07 -24.09
N GLN A 452 3.90 -42.02 -25.02
CA GLN A 452 4.98 -43.03 -25.04
C GLN A 452 6.33 -42.41 -25.46
N VAL A 453 6.37 -41.48 -26.42
CA VAL A 453 7.58 -40.75 -26.80
C VAL A 453 8.05 -39.85 -25.64
N MET A 454 7.12 -39.17 -24.96
CA MET A 454 7.44 -38.39 -23.77
C MET A 454 8.03 -39.25 -22.66
N LYS A 455 7.50 -40.48 -22.46
CA LYS A 455 8.05 -41.42 -21.47
C LYS A 455 9.44 -41.90 -21.88
N ALA A 456 9.64 -42.23 -23.16
CA ALA A 456 10.93 -42.69 -23.66
C ALA A 456 12.03 -41.62 -23.59
N SER A 457 11.68 -40.35 -23.75
CA SER A 457 12.58 -39.20 -23.60
C SER A 457 12.79 -38.77 -22.12
N GLY A 458 12.20 -39.45 -21.13
CA GLY A 458 12.23 -39.02 -19.73
C GLY A 458 11.55 -37.68 -19.50
N GLY A 459 10.58 -37.32 -20.34
CA GLY A 459 9.85 -36.02 -20.27
C GLY A 459 10.62 -34.86 -20.94
N LYS A 460 11.78 -35.12 -21.59
CA LYS A 460 12.63 -34.10 -22.19
C LYS A 460 12.28 -33.75 -23.64
N ALA A 461 11.45 -34.53 -24.34
CA ALA A 461 11.04 -34.24 -25.71
C ALA A 461 10.08 -33.03 -25.73
N ASN A 462 10.17 -32.20 -26.80
CA ASN A 462 9.20 -31.13 -27.04
C ASN A 462 7.88 -31.72 -27.53
N PRO A 463 6.75 -31.62 -26.77
CA PRO A 463 5.49 -32.27 -27.13
C PRO A 463 4.91 -31.80 -28.45
N GLY A 464 5.10 -30.51 -28.80
CA GLY A 464 4.65 -29.95 -30.09
C GLY A 464 5.37 -30.54 -31.25
N LYS A 465 6.72 -30.62 -31.21
CA LYS A 465 7.54 -31.25 -32.24
C LYS A 465 7.29 -32.75 -32.32
N VAL A 466 7.15 -33.44 -31.21
CA VAL A 466 6.78 -34.87 -31.17
C VAL A 466 5.46 -35.11 -31.86
N ASN A 467 4.44 -34.29 -31.61
CA ASN A 467 3.14 -34.39 -32.26
C ASN A 467 3.22 -34.16 -33.78
N GLU A 468 4.00 -33.16 -34.20
CA GLU A 468 4.24 -32.88 -35.63
C GLU A 468 4.96 -34.05 -36.35
N LEU A 469 6.06 -34.53 -35.76
CA LEU A 469 6.86 -35.60 -36.31
C LEU A 469 6.10 -36.95 -36.31
N LEU A 470 5.32 -37.24 -35.25
CA LEU A 470 4.44 -38.43 -35.24
C LEU A 470 3.40 -38.36 -36.33
N LYS A 471 2.77 -37.22 -36.59
CA LYS A 471 1.82 -37.07 -37.70
C LYS A 471 2.50 -37.31 -39.05
N LYS A 472 3.72 -36.81 -39.25
CA LYS A 472 4.51 -37.04 -40.47
C LYS A 472 4.89 -38.52 -40.63
N ALA A 473 5.24 -39.20 -39.55
CA ALA A 473 5.66 -40.60 -39.56
C ALA A 473 4.48 -41.58 -39.72
N LEU A 474 3.25 -41.17 -39.36
CA LEU A 474 2.04 -41.98 -39.43
C LEU A 474 1.22 -41.72 -40.72
N ALA A 475 1.50 -40.61 -41.42
CA ALA A 475 0.90 -40.32 -42.74
C ALA A 475 1.43 -41.25 -43.80
#